data_cf0c417c5b29ce33e3c653dc37ef8ddd
#
_entry.id   cf0c417c5b29ce33e3c653dc37ef8ddd
#
_cell.length_a   1.000
_cell.length_b   1.000
_cell.length_c   1.000
_cell.angle_alpha   90.00
_cell.angle_beta   90.00
_cell.angle_gamma   90.00
#
_symmetry.space_group_name_H-M   'P 1'
#
loop_
_entity.id
_entity.type
_entity.pdbx_description
1 polymer ?
#
loop_
_entity_poly.entity_id
_entity_poly.type
_entity_poly.pdbx_seq_one_letter_code
_entity_poly.pdbx_strand_id
1 'polypeptide(L)'
;MTMAQGIIFDVEADGLLEDATKIHCLSYTRDGKSIYTTDDYDYMRRIIGRENVLIGHNIIRYDVPLLEKILGIKIKSRLIDTLPMSWVMNTDRAIHKLESFGEEFGIPKPVVDDWENLDASVYKHRCEEDVKINYRLYTNLHERYMLVYKCKNNLNRFYQYLTFKMQCAYSAEESRWKLDKELALSCVDKLRTEQEEKVVELKTVMPMRTLFRKKSRPKVMHKKDVSLSKQGEEWNTLLFEHDLPPTYSREINIVKGVEEANPKSSDQVKEWLFSLGWEPCTFKYIKESPTETRVIPQVRKNGELTNSVKRLIEKNPVVGVL
;
A
#
# COMPACT_ATOMS: atom_id res chain seq x y z
N MET A 1 13.11 25.80 25.31
CA MET A 1 14.04 24.75 24.82
C MET A 1 14.60 25.20 23.47
N THR A 2 15.90 25.39 23.32
CA THR A 2 16.51 25.73 22.04
C THR A 2 16.50 24.48 21.16
N MET A 3 15.66 24.46 20.11
CA MET A 3 15.72 23.49 19.03
C MET A 3 17.11 23.45 18.38
N ALA A 4 17.43 22.40 17.64
CA ALA A 4 18.66 22.35 16.87
C ALA A 4 18.74 23.62 16.00
N GLN A 5 19.87 24.33 16.06
CA GLN A 5 20.11 25.49 15.19
C GLN A 5 20.33 24.98 13.76
N GLY A 6 19.28 24.91 12.97
CA GLY A 6 19.31 24.44 11.61
C GLY A 6 18.03 24.80 10.85
N ILE A 7 17.93 24.39 9.62
CA ILE A 7 16.69 24.51 8.81
C ILE A 7 16.01 23.15 8.63
N ILE A 8 14.71 23.16 8.61
CA ILE A 8 13.90 22.09 8.08
C ILE A 8 13.55 22.43 6.66
N PHE A 9 13.84 21.53 5.73
CA PHE A 9 13.71 21.79 4.30
C PHE A 9 13.13 20.60 3.56
N ASP A 10 12.67 20.85 2.36
CA ASP A 10 12.19 19.89 1.38
C ASP A 10 12.49 20.41 -0.03
N VAL A 11 12.55 19.53 -1.04
CA VAL A 11 12.75 19.89 -2.44
C VAL A 11 11.76 19.14 -3.34
N GLU A 12 11.30 19.83 -4.41
CA GLU A 12 10.53 19.21 -5.48
C GLU A 12 11.36 19.21 -6.77
N ALA A 13 11.38 18.09 -7.48
CA ALA A 13 12.16 17.88 -8.69
C ALA A 13 11.33 17.23 -9.81
N ASP A 14 11.91 17.16 -11.00
CA ASP A 14 11.29 16.61 -12.21
C ASP A 14 11.35 15.09 -12.32
N GLY A 15 11.90 14.39 -11.34
CA GLY A 15 11.98 12.92 -11.37
C GLY A 15 12.65 12.31 -10.15
N LEU A 16 12.83 11.00 -10.19
CA LEU A 16 13.59 10.27 -9.19
C LEU A 16 15.08 10.61 -9.30
N LEU A 17 15.85 10.33 -8.23
CA LEU A 17 17.26 10.75 -8.13
C LEU A 17 18.10 10.41 -9.38
N GLU A 18 17.89 9.25 -9.98
CA GLU A 18 18.64 8.85 -11.18
C GLU A 18 18.31 9.70 -12.39
N ASP A 19 17.03 9.96 -12.63
CA ASP A 19 16.50 10.63 -13.81
C ASP A 19 16.36 12.15 -13.64
N ALA A 20 16.36 12.64 -12.39
CA ALA A 20 16.18 14.05 -12.10
C ALA A 20 17.25 14.92 -12.75
N THR A 21 16.79 15.94 -13.48
CA THR A 21 17.62 16.92 -14.20
C THR A 21 17.43 18.34 -13.67
N LYS A 22 16.32 18.59 -12.93
CA LYS A 22 15.92 19.90 -12.47
C LYS A 22 15.28 19.85 -11.08
N ILE A 23 15.61 20.85 -10.25
CA ILE A 23 14.88 21.17 -9.02
C ILE A 23 13.88 22.26 -9.35
N HIS A 24 12.60 22.02 -9.11
CA HIS A 24 11.53 23.00 -9.31
C HIS A 24 11.54 24.07 -8.23
N CYS A 25 11.71 23.66 -6.97
CA CYS A 25 11.84 24.57 -5.84
C CYS A 25 12.45 23.87 -4.63
N LEU A 26 12.94 24.71 -3.70
CA LEU A 26 13.34 24.34 -2.35
C LEU A 26 12.55 25.22 -1.37
N SER A 27 11.89 24.59 -0.41
CA SER A 27 11.24 25.28 0.72
C SER A 27 11.95 24.97 2.02
N TYR A 28 11.99 25.95 2.94
CA TYR A 28 12.58 25.75 4.25
C TYR A 28 11.97 26.64 5.32
N THR A 29 12.11 26.21 6.57
CA THR A 29 11.75 26.99 7.77
C THR A 29 12.78 26.83 8.86
N ARG A 30 12.86 27.82 9.77
CA ARG A 30 13.65 27.76 11.02
C ARG A 30 12.77 27.64 12.26
N ASP A 31 11.59 28.21 12.20
CA ASP A 31 10.70 28.42 13.34
C ASP A 31 9.33 27.77 13.19
N GLY A 32 9.06 27.15 12.03
CA GLY A 32 7.77 26.56 11.68
C GLY A 32 6.65 27.55 11.44
N LYS A 33 6.94 28.86 11.48
CA LYS A 33 5.97 29.95 11.23
C LYS A 33 6.18 30.59 9.87
N SER A 34 7.44 30.95 9.61
CA SER A 34 7.85 31.56 8.35
C SER A 34 8.44 30.49 7.45
N ILE A 35 7.82 30.27 6.30
CA ILE A 35 8.33 29.38 5.26
C ILE A 35 8.82 30.20 4.10
N TYR A 36 9.99 29.86 3.61
CA TYR A 36 10.66 30.51 2.50
C TYR A 36 10.82 29.51 1.37
N THR A 37 10.39 29.87 0.18
CA THR A 37 10.46 29.04 -1.02
C THR A 37 11.24 29.76 -2.11
N THR A 38 12.12 29.04 -2.78
CA THR A 38 12.96 29.58 -3.85
C THR A 38 13.12 28.59 -5.00
N ASP A 39 13.25 29.10 -6.21
CA ASP A 39 13.65 28.40 -7.43
C ASP A 39 15.01 28.89 -7.95
N ASP A 40 15.64 29.85 -7.24
CA ASP A 40 16.99 30.38 -7.53
C ASP A 40 18.08 29.43 -7.00
N TYR A 41 18.80 28.78 -7.90
CA TYR A 41 19.86 27.81 -7.59
C TYR A 41 21.05 28.44 -6.85
N ASP A 42 21.37 29.70 -7.11
CA ASP A 42 22.44 30.38 -6.38
C ASP A 42 22.04 30.69 -4.94
N TYR A 43 20.77 31.00 -4.73
CA TYR A 43 20.23 31.14 -3.39
C TYR A 43 20.18 29.75 -2.66
N MET A 44 19.79 28.69 -3.35
CA MET A 44 19.81 27.32 -2.79
C MET A 44 21.23 26.93 -2.35
N ARG A 45 22.25 27.15 -3.21
CA ARG A 45 23.65 26.90 -2.85
C ARG A 45 24.07 27.66 -1.61
N ARG A 46 23.70 28.94 -1.51
CA ARG A 46 24.05 29.79 -0.36
C ARG A 46 23.38 29.34 0.92
N ILE A 47 22.07 29.02 0.91
CA ILE A 47 21.35 28.65 2.13
C ILE A 47 21.80 27.25 2.62
N ILE A 48 21.86 26.26 1.74
CA ILE A 48 22.31 24.92 2.08
C ILE A 48 23.77 24.91 2.55
N GLY A 49 24.66 25.66 1.89
CA GLY A 49 26.07 25.71 2.23
C GLY A 49 26.41 26.44 3.54
N ARG A 50 25.51 27.29 4.03
CA ARG A 50 25.71 28.05 5.29
C ARG A 50 25.18 27.33 6.53
N GLU A 51 24.29 26.38 6.36
CA GLU A 51 23.63 25.71 7.49
C GLU A 51 24.53 24.63 8.08
N ASN A 52 24.63 24.64 9.41
CA ASN A 52 25.35 23.61 10.14
C ASN A 52 24.54 22.32 10.33
N VAL A 53 23.22 22.43 10.29
CA VAL A 53 22.27 21.33 10.47
C VAL A 53 21.16 21.42 9.44
N LEU A 54 20.96 20.35 8.71
CA LEU A 54 19.88 20.17 7.74
C LEU A 54 18.95 19.06 8.25
N ILE A 55 17.68 19.37 8.29
CA ILE A 55 16.64 18.46 8.80
C ILE A 55 15.61 18.27 7.68
N GLY A 56 15.24 17.02 7.40
CA GLY A 56 14.22 16.72 6.40
C GLY A 56 13.70 15.29 6.56
N HIS A 57 12.88 14.85 5.63
CA HIS A 57 12.27 13.54 5.64
C HIS A 57 12.79 12.69 4.47
N ASN A 58 13.51 11.61 4.75
CA ASN A 58 14.19 10.79 3.75
C ASN A 58 15.32 11.52 3.00
N ILE A 59 15.87 12.59 3.58
CA ILE A 59 16.82 13.47 2.91
C ILE A 59 18.15 12.81 2.58
N ILE A 60 18.54 11.77 3.31
CA ILE A 60 19.82 11.09 3.11
C ILE A 60 19.81 10.31 1.81
N ARG A 61 18.66 9.77 1.41
CA ARG A 61 18.52 8.93 0.21
C ARG A 61 18.04 9.72 -1.02
N TYR A 62 17.48 10.90 -0.83
CA TYR A 62 16.90 11.65 -1.94
C TYR A 62 17.37 13.11 -1.98
N ASP A 63 16.91 13.98 -1.07
CA ASP A 63 17.10 15.43 -1.18
C ASP A 63 18.57 15.85 -1.17
N VAL A 64 19.39 15.29 -0.29
CA VAL A 64 20.81 15.62 -0.19
C VAL A 64 21.57 15.19 -1.45
N PRO A 65 21.48 13.92 -1.90
CA PRO A 65 22.09 13.51 -3.18
C PRO A 65 21.58 14.30 -4.38
N LEU A 66 20.28 14.65 -4.41
CA LEU A 66 19.69 15.45 -5.48
C LEU A 66 20.30 16.86 -5.53
N LEU A 67 20.37 17.54 -4.38
CA LEU A 67 21.00 18.86 -4.27
C LEU A 67 22.47 18.81 -4.66
N GLU A 68 23.23 17.80 -4.22
CA GLU A 68 24.62 17.62 -4.60
C GLU A 68 24.76 17.43 -6.12
N LYS A 69 23.90 16.58 -6.73
CA LYS A 69 23.88 16.29 -8.16
C LYS A 69 23.58 17.55 -9.00
N ILE A 70 22.46 18.21 -8.70
CA ILE A 70 21.94 19.30 -9.56
C ILE A 70 22.67 20.62 -9.30
N LEU A 71 22.97 20.93 -8.05
CA LEU A 71 23.65 22.19 -7.71
C LEU A 71 25.18 22.13 -7.86
N GLY A 72 25.75 20.93 -8.02
CA GLY A 72 27.21 20.74 -8.12
C GLY A 72 27.95 21.10 -6.83
N ILE A 73 27.34 20.88 -5.67
CA ILE A 73 27.91 21.18 -4.34
C ILE A 73 28.17 19.90 -3.56
N LYS A 74 28.97 20.03 -2.49
CA LYS A 74 29.12 18.96 -1.49
C LYS A 74 28.60 19.43 -0.14
N ILE A 75 27.59 18.75 0.37
CA ILE A 75 26.93 19.09 1.63
C ILE A 75 27.75 18.50 2.80
N LYS A 76 28.20 19.39 3.70
CA LYS A 76 29.01 19.04 4.89
C LYS A 76 28.23 19.21 6.19
N SER A 77 27.02 19.65 6.11
CA SER A 77 26.13 19.89 7.25
C SER A 77 25.80 18.58 7.96
N ARG A 78 25.54 18.67 9.25
CA ARG A 78 24.98 17.55 9.98
C ARG A 78 23.56 17.30 9.52
N LEU A 79 23.27 16.07 9.14
CA LEU A 79 21.95 15.66 8.66
C LEU A 79 21.13 15.07 9.81
N ILE A 80 19.85 15.41 9.85
CA ILE A 80 18.84 14.77 10.72
C ILE A 80 17.67 14.38 9.84
N ASP A 81 17.42 13.08 9.76
CA ASP A 81 16.37 12.51 8.92
C ASP A 81 15.21 12.02 9.78
N THR A 82 14.03 12.60 9.57
CA THR A 82 12.84 12.29 10.37
C THR A 82 12.23 10.94 10.01
N LEU A 83 12.53 10.37 8.84
CA LEU A 83 12.04 9.04 8.46
C LEU A 83 12.57 7.94 9.40
N PRO A 84 13.90 7.73 9.56
CA PRO A 84 14.41 6.74 10.51
C PRO A 84 14.11 7.10 11.97
N MET A 85 14.00 8.38 12.30
CA MET A 85 13.51 8.78 13.62
C MET A 85 12.10 8.23 13.87
N SER A 86 11.22 8.37 12.89
CA SER A 86 9.85 7.84 13.00
C SER A 86 9.81 6.32 13.08
N TRP A 87 10.63 5.60 12.32
CA TRP A 87 10.70 4.14 12.40
C TRP A 87 11.03 3.64 13.81
N VAL A 88 11.98 4.27 14.47
CA VAL A 88 12.41 3.85 15.80
C VAL A 88 11.43 4.28 16.91
N MET A 89 10.78 5.44 16.76
CA MET A 89 9.86 5.95 17.78
C MET A 89 8.43 5.40 17.66
N ASN A 90 8.00 5.05 16.46
CA ASN A 90 6.65 4.61 16.12
C ASN A 90 6.69 3.21 15.48
N THR A 91 7.20 2.23 16.20
CA THR A 91 7.45 0.85 15.71
C THR A 91 6.19 0.07 15.31
N ASP A 92 5.04 0.48 15.83
CA ASP A 92 3.72 -0.08 15.54
C ASP A 92 3.05 0.54 14.30
N ARG A 93 3.64 1.63 13.76
CA ARG A 93 3.13 2.32 12.60
C ARG A 93 3.56 1.62 11.31
N ALA A 94 2.60 1.37 10.39
CA ALA A 94 2.87 0.72 9.11
C ALA A 94 3.33 1.72 8.01
N ILE A 95 2.90 2.97 8.07
CA ILE A 95 3.14 3.99 7.04
C ILE A 95 3.83 5.22 7.67
N HIS A 96 5.03 5.55 7.20
CA HIS A 96 5.85 6.64 7.70
C HIS A 96 6.03 7.79 6.69
N LYS A 97 5.23 7.84 5.62
CA LYS A 97 5.25 8.94 4.63
C LYS A 97 4.72 10.24 5.25
N LEU A 98 5.26 11.41 4.83
CA LEU A 98 4.79 12.72 5.29
C LEU A 98 3.29 12.92 5.09
N GLU A 99 2.73 12.45 3.98
CA GLU A 99 1.29 12.49 3.70
C GLU A 99 0.44 11.96 4.86
N SER A 100 0.80 10.79 5.39
CA SER A 100 0.06 10.17 6.49
C SER A 100 0.22 10.91 7.83
N PHE A 101 1.30 11.66 8.01
CA PHE A 101 1.45 12.58 9.15
C PHE A 101 0.69 13.89 8.91
N GLY A 102 0.61 14.33 7.66
CA GLY A 102 -0.18 15.51 7.27
C GLY A 102 -1.66 15.33 7.62
N GLU A 103 -2.23 14.16 7.31
CA GLU A 103 -3.61 13.81 7.69
C GLU A 103 -3.81 13.90 9.23
N GLU A 104 -2.90 13.32 10.01
CA GLU A 104 -2.97 13.36 11.48
C GLU A 104 -2.85 14.78 12.05
N PHE A 105 -2.05 15.61 11.39
CA PHE A 105 -1.80 16.98 11.85
C PHE A 105 -2.83 17.99 11.33
N GLY A 106 -3.77 17.55 10.45
CA GLY A 106 -4.73 18.44 9.79
C GLY A 106 -4.05 19.38 8.77
N ILE A 107 -2.96 18.94 8.16
CA ILE A 107 -2.22 19.63 7.08
C ILE A 107 -2.26 18.68 5.87
N PRO A 108 -3.35 18.64 5.10
CA PRO A 108 -3.47 17.73 3.98
C PRO A 108 -2.50 18.10 2.87
N LYS A 109 -1.81 17.10 2.35
CA LYS A 109 -0.91 17.28 1.21
C LYS A 109 -1.73 17.46 -0.07
N PRO A 110 -1.44 18.44 -0.94
CA PRO A 110 -2.13 18.60 -2.21
C PRO A 110 -2.06 17.34 -3.07
N VAL A 111 -3.20 16.89 -3.58
CA VAL A 111 -3.27 15.76 -4.52
C VAL A 111 -2.78 16.24 -5.88
N VAL A 112 -1.95 15.43 -6.53
CA VAL A 112 -1.40 15.70 -7.86
C VAL A 112 -1.77 14.53 -8.75
N ASP A 113 -2.63 14.80 -9.74
CA ASP A 113 -3.10 13.79 -10.68
C ASP A 113 -2.21 13.69 -11.92
N ASP A 114 -1.55 14.77 -12.32
CA ASP A 114 -0.64 14.84 -13.48
C ASP A 114 0.67 15.56 -13.09
N TRP A 115 1.76 14.78 -13.04
CA TRP A 115 3.08 15.29 -12.67
C TRP A 115 3.85 15.95 -13.84
N GLU A 116 3.42 15.74 -15.07
CA GLU A 116 4.14 16.25 -16.24
C GLU A 116 3.78 17.69 -16.58
N ASN A 117 2.56 18.14 -16.23
CA ASN A 117 2.01 19.43 -16.64
C ASN A 117 1.63 20.34 -15.46
N LEU A 118 2.36 20.26 -14.35
CA LEU A 118 2.07 21.09 -13.16
C LEU A 118 2.57 22.53 -13.33
N ASP A 119 1.74 23.46 -12.85
CA ASP A 119 2.15 24.86 -12.65
C ASP A 119 3.23 24.96 -11.55
N ALA A 120 4.16 25.89 -11.71
CA ALA A 120 5.22 26.13 -10.71
C ALA A 120 4.68 26.45 -9.31
N SER A 121 3.50 27.05 -9.22
CA SER A 121 2.82 27.36 -7.95
C SER A 121 2.42 26.10 -7.20
N VAL A 122 2.05 25.02 -7.90
CA VAL A 122 1.64 23.74 -7.30
C VAL A 122 2.84 23.05 -6.64
N TYR A 123 4.00 23.02 -7.33
CA TYR A 123 5.24 22.49 -6.73
C TYR A 123 5.63 23.28 -5.48
N LYS A 124 5.59 24.64 -5.55
CA LYS A 124 5.93 25.49 -4.41
C LYS A 124 4.99 25.23 -3.22
N HIS A 125 3.68 25.21 -3.46
CA HIS A 125 2.69 24.95 -2.42
C HIS A 125 2.89 23.58 -1.78
N ARG A 126 3.13 22.54 -2.59
CA ARG A 126 3.37 21.17 -2.10
C ARG A 126 4.62 21.08 -1.23
N CYS A 127 5.72 21.66 -1.69
CA CYS A 127 6.98 21.73 -0.95
C CYS A 127 6.83 22.47 0.40
N GLU A 128 6.04 23.55 0.42
CA GLU A 128 5.72 24.30 1.65
C GLU A 128 4.91 23.47 2.64
N GLU A 129 3.92 22.72 2.16
CA GLU A 129 3.14 21.83 3.03
C GLU A 129 4.01 20.70 3.59
N ASP A 130 4.90 20.11 2.80
CA ASP A 130 5.84 19.08 3.27
C ASP A 130 6.78 19.63 4.36
N VAL A 131 7.26 20.85 4.22
CA VAL A 131 8.05 21.54 5.26
C VAL A 131 7.23 21.77 6.54
N LYS A 132 5.95 22.17 6.44
CA LYS A 132 5.07 22.34 7.61
C LYS A 132 4.83 21.04 8.35
N ILE A 133 4.51 19.97 7.60
CA ILE A 133 4.27 18.63 8.14
C ILE A 133 5.55 18.13 8.83
N ASN A 134 6.69 18.25 8.14
CA ASN A 134 7.97 17.77 8.66
C ASN A 134 8.46 18.56 9.88
N TYR A 135 8.23 19.87 9.93
CA TYR A 135 8.50 20.68 11.13
C TYR A 135 7.73 20.16 12.34
N ARG A 136 6.46 19.87 12.17
CA ARG A 136 5.59 19.36 13.23
C ARG A 136 6.00 17.96 13.66
N LEU A 137 6.32 17.10 12.68
CA LEU A 137 6.84 15.76 12.92
C LEU A 137 8.16 15.77 13.67
N TYR A 138 9.14 16.57 13.20
CA TYR A 138 10.44 16.70 13.87
C TYR A 138 10.30 17.19 15.30
N THR A 139 9.48 18.21 15.55
CA THR A 139 9.25 18.76 16.89
C THR A 139 8.70 17.69 17.82
N ASN A 140 7.65 16.98 17.40
CA ASN A 140 7.05 15.90 18.18
C ASN A 140 8.05 14.76 18.47
N LEU A 141 8.77 14.29 17.44
CA LEU A 141 9.78 13.24 17.62
C LEU A 141 10.92 13.71 18.51
N HIS A 142 11.42 14.93 18.34
CA HIS A 142 12.51 15.48 19.13
C HIS A 142 12.16 15.58 20.63
N GLU A 143 10.97 16.06 20.96
CA GLU A 143 10.48 16.14 22.34
C GLU A 143 10.38 14.75 22.96
N ARG A 144 9.80 13.77 22.25
CA ARG A 144 9.70 12.38 22.72
C ARG A 144 11.09 11.75 22.92
N TYR A 145 12.04 11.96 22.01
CA TYR A 145 13.41 11.50 22.18
C TYR A 145 14.14 12.15 23.34
N MET A 146 13.89 13.44 23.60
CA MET A 146 14.44 14.13 24.77
C MET A 146 13.95 13.52 26.09
N LEU A 147 12.72 13.05 26.16
CA LEU A 147 12.21 12.32 27.33
C LEU A 147 12.94 10.99 27.53
N VAL A 148 13.29 10.28 26.46
CA VAL A 148 14.01 9.00 26.50
C VAL A 148 15.48 9.22 26.88
N TYR A 149 16.19 10.07 26.14
CA TYR A 149 17.65 10.23 26.30
C TYR A 149 18.06 11.18 27.41
N LYS A 150 17.18 12.07 27.84
CA LYS A 150 17.38 13.04 28.97
C LYS A 150 18.62 13.96 28.84
N CYS A 151 19.44 13.77 27.83
CA CYS A 151 20.70 14.46 27.60
C CYS A 151 20.90 14.76 26.11
N LYS A 152 21.20 16.04 25.79
CA LYS A 152 21.45 16.49 24.39
C LYS A 152 22.59 15.73 23.70
N ASN A 153 23.66 15.42 24.44
CA ASN A 153 24.81 14.70 23.87
C ASN A 153 24.43 13.28 23.44
N ASN A 154 23.68 12.54 24.27
CA ASN A 154 23.23 11.21 23.94
C ASN A 154 22.25 11.23 22.76
N LEU A 155 21.34 12.20 22.73
CA LEU A 155 20.42 12.39 21.63
C LEU A 155 21.16 12.72 20.32
N ASN A 156 22.17 13.60 20.38
CA ASN A 156 22.99 13.91 19.21
C ASN A 156 23.76 12.69 18.68
N ARG A 157 24.31 11.85 19.58
CA ARG A 157 24.96 10.60 19.18
C ARG A 157 23.96 9.63 18.54
N PHE A 158 22.73 9.59 19.03
CA PHE A 158 21.68 8.77 18.46
C PHE A 158 21.28 9.26 17.05
N TYR A 159 21.13 10.57 16.84
CA TYR A 159 20.88 11.12 15.51
C TYR A 159 22.01 10.82 14.53
N GLN A 160 23.26 10.92 14.98
CA GLN A 160 24.42 10.54 14.15
C GLN A 160 24.39 9.04 13.79
N TYR A 161 24.00 8.20 14.75
CA TYR A 161 23.83 6.75 14.48
C TYR A 161 22.74 6.48 13.44
N LEU A 162 21.58 7.13 13.54
CA LEU A 162 20.52 6.99 12.53
C LEU A 162 20.99 7.47 11.15
N THR A 163 21.67 8.62 11.09
CA THR A 163 22.27 9.13 9.85
C THR A 163 23.24 8.13 9.25
N PHE A 164 24.15 7.58 10.05
CA PHE A 164 25.10 6.54 9.62
C PHE A 164 24.38 5.31 9.07
N LYS A 165 23.35 4.81 9.75
CA LYS A 165 22.56 3.66 9.27
C LYS A 165 21.92 3.94 7.91
N MET A 166 21.37 5.13 7.71
CA MET A 166 20.78 5.52 6.43
C MET A 166 21.83 5.68 5.34
N GLN A 167 23.01 6.21 5.66
CA GLN A 167 24.13 6.29 4.71
C GLN A 167 24.61 4.90 4.28
N CYS A 168 24.69 3.93 5.20
CA CYS A 168 25.00 2.54 4.85
C CYS A 168 23.94 1.95 3.90
N ALA A 169 22.67 2.18 4.16
CA ALA A 169 21.58 1.74 3.28
C ALA A 169 21.67 2.39 1.90
N TYR A 170 21.89 3.70 1.85
CA TYR A 170 22.08 4.43 0.59
C TYR A 170 23.29 3.91 -0.19
N SER A 171 24.45 3.70 0.47
CA SER A 171 25.64 3.14 -0.18
C SER A 171 25.40 1.73 -0.73
N ALA A 172 24.61 0.92 -0.04
CA ALA A 172 24.24 -0.42 -0.51
C ALA A 172 23.34 -0.35 -1.77
N GLU A 173 22.42 0.62 -1.83
CA GLU A 173 21.59 0.88 -3.03
C GLU A 173 22.45 1.35 -4.20
N GLU A 174 23.32 2.33 -3.98
CA GLU A 174 24.22 2.87 -5.01
C GLU A 174 25.21 1.84 -5.56
N SER A 175 25.66 0.89 -4.74
CA SER A 175 26.60 -0.15 -5.16
C SER A 175 26.01 -1.14 -6.17
N ARG A 176 24.66 -1.22 -6.22
CA ARG A 176 23.87 -2.05 -7.14
C ARG A 176 24.37 -3.49 -7.25
N TRP A 177 23.60 -4.41 -6.75
CA TRP A 177 23.88 -5.83 -6.91
C TRP A 177 23.64 -6.25 -8.36
N LYS A 178 24.62 -6.92 -8.96
CA LYS A 178 24.45 -7.47 -10.30
C LYS A 178 23.46 -8.63 -10.24
N LEU A 179 22.31 -8.45 -10.88
CA LEU A 179 21.37 -9.53 -11.09
C LEU A 179 21.88 -10.47 -12.19
N ASP A 180 21.96 -11.76 -11.91
CA ASP A 180 22.09 -12.78 -12.95
C ASP A 180 20.75 -12.91 -13.68
N LYS A 181 20.63 -12.18 -14.80
CA LYS A 181 19.40 -12.14 -15.58
C LYS A 181 19.04 -13.48 -16.21
N GLU A 182 20.03 -14.25 -16.64
CA GLU A 182 19.81 -15.54 -17.29
C GLU A 182 19.27 -16.54 -16.28
N LEU A 183 19.89 -16.62 -15.10
CA LEU A 183 19.40 -17.46 -14.01
C LEU A 183 18.01 -17.03 -13.55
N ALA A 184 17.76 -15.72 -13.39
CA ALA A 184 16.46 -15.21 -12.97
C ALA A 184 15.37 -15.57 -13.99
N LEU A 185 15.60 -15.40 -15.29
CA LEU A 185 14.66 -15.77 -16.34
C LEU A 185 14.42 -17.29 -16.36
N SER A 186 15.48 -18.09 -16.26
CA SER A 186 15.35 -19.56 -16.17
C SER A 186 14.50 -19.99 -14.96
N CYS A 187 14.67 -19.34 -13.80
CA CYS A 187 13.82 -19.59 -12.63
C CYS A 187 12.36 -19.21 -12.87
N VAL A 188 12.10 -18.07 -13.54
CA VAL A 188 10.73 -17.64 -13.89
C VAL A 188 10.07 -18.65 -14.82
N ASP A 189 10.78 -19.13 -15.84
CA ASP A 189 10.23 -20.11 -16.78
C ASP A 189 9.92 -21.45 -16.11
N LYS A 190 10.82 -21.92 -15.23
CA LYS A 190 10.55 -23.13 -14.43
C LYS A 190 9.29 -22.98 -13.57
N LEU A 191 9.19 -21.84 -12.84
CA LEU A 191 8.04 -21.59 -11.98
C LEU A 191 6.72 -21.44 -12.76
N ARG A 192 6.77 -20.89 -13.98
CA ARG A 192 5.59 -20.84 -14.88
C ARG A 192 5.16 -22.21 -15.31
N THR A 193 6.11 -23.07 -15.72
CA THR A 193 5.82 -24.45 -16.11
C THR A 193 5.20 -25.21 -14.93
N GLU A 194 5.81 -25.16 -13.76
CA GLU A 194 5.26 -25.80 -12.55
C GLU A 194 3.87 -25.27 -12.19
N GLN A 195 3.64 -23.95 -12.34
CA GLN A 195 2.33 -23.35 -12.12
C GLN A 195 1.28 -23.87 -13.11
N GLU A 196 1.63 -23.97 -14.39
CA GLU A 196 0.73 -24.46 -15.44
C GLU A 196 0.37 -25.94 -15.22
N GLU A 197 1.37 -26.77 -14.89
CA GLU A 197 1.15 -28.17 -14.53
C GLU A 197 0.21 -28.31 -13.33
N LYS A 198 0.42 -27.51 -12.27
CA LYS A 198 -0.46 -27.50 -11.10
C LYS A 198 -1.88 -27.01 -11.40
N VAL A 199 -2.03 -26.03 -12.30
CA VAL A 199 -3.35 -25.57 -12.74
C VAL A 199 -4.08 -26.68 -13.50
N VAL A 200 -3.40 -27.44 -14.35
CA VAL A 200 -3.97 -28.58 -15.07
C VAL A 200 -4.39 -29.67 -14.07
N GLU A 201 -3.51 -30.04 -13.16
CA GLU A 201 -3.77 -31.04 -12.12
C GLU A 201 -4.99 -30.65 -11.26
N LEU A 202 -5.06 -29.40 -10.78
CA LEU A 202 -6.19 -28.90 -10.00
C LEU A 202 -7.51 -28.89 -10.80
N LYS A 203 -7.48 -28.57 -12.11
CA LYS A 203 -8.68 -28.62 -12.96
C LYS A 203 -9.27 -30.02 -13.06
N THR A 204 -8.45 -31.05 -13.00
CA THR A 204 -8.96 -32.46 -13.07
C THR A 204 -9.72 -32.89 -11.83
N VAL A 205 -9.41 -32.27 -10.68
CA VAL A 205 -9.98 -32.67 -9.37
C VAL A 205 -11.05 -31.70 -8.84
N MET A 206 -11.02 -30.45 -9.29
CA MET A 206 -12.04 -29.46 -8.91
C MET A 206 -13.34 -29.71 -9.68
N PRO A 207 -14.51 -29.62 -9.01
CA PRO A 207 -15.79 -29.80 -9.68
C PRO A 207 -16.10 -28.65 -10.64
N MET A 208 -16.90 -28.94 -11.66
CA MET A 208 -17.51 -27.90 -12.50
C MET A 208 -18.33 -26.95 -11.63
N ARG A 209 -18.25 -25.66 -11.94
CA ARG A 209 -18.99 -24.62 -11.22
C ARG A 209 -20.34 -24.35 -11.85
N THR A 210 -21.39 -24.45 -11.06
CA THR A 210 -22.72 -24.04 -11.49
C THR A 210 -22.86 -22.53 -11.36
N LEU A 211 -23.14 -21.88 -12.50
CA LEU A 211 -23.43 -20.46 -12.53
C LEU A 211 -24.90 -20.19 -12.22
N PHE A 212 -25.14 -19.28 -11.30
CA PHE A 212 -26.49 -18.85 -10.98
C PHE A 212 -26.73 -17.42 -11.48
N ARG A 213 -27.95 -17.14 -11.86
CA ARG A 213 -28.44 -15.76 -12.05
C ARG A 213 -29.62 -15.51 -11.12
N LYS A 214 -29.71 -14.34 -10.58
CA LYS A 214 -30.86 -13.91 -9.79
C LYS A 214 -32.00 -13.51 -10.70
N LYS A 215 -33.18 -14.01 -10.41
CA LYS A 215 -34.42 -13.58 -11.06
C LYS A 215 -35.35 -13.02 -9.99
N SER A 216 -35.75 -11.77 -10.17
CA SER A 216 -36.67 -11.07 -9.28
C SER A 216 -38.11 -11.23 -9.77
N ARG A 217 -39.07 -11.11 -8.85
CA ARG A 217 -40.48 -11.12 -9.18
C ARG A 217 -40.80 -10.00 -10.18
N PRO A 218 -41.51 -10.28 -11.30
CA PRO A 218 -41.91 -9.26 -12.26
C PRO A 218 -42.78 -8.17 -11.62
N LYS A 219 -42.57 -6.91 -12.00
CA LYS A 219 -43.40 -5.79 -11.55
C LYS A 219 -44.83 -5.91 -12.02
N VAL A 220 -45.07 -6.50 -13.20
CA VAL A 220 -46.39 -6.72 -13.80
C VAL A 220 -46.63 -8.20 -13.93
N MET A 221 -47.40 -8.76 -13.00
CA MET A 221 -47.75 -10.18 -12.99
C MET A 221 -48.90 -10.52 -13.93
N HIS A 222 -49.85 -9.62 -14.10
CA HIS A 222 -51.08 -9.82 -14.86
C HIS A 222 -51.19 -8.79 -15.99
N LYS A 223 -51.86 -9.18 -17.08
CA LYS A 223 -52.27 -8.29 -18.16
C LYS A 223 -53.51 -7.47 -17.76
N LYS A 224 -53.93 -6.56 -18.64
CA LYS A 224 -55.14 -5.74 -18.39
C LYS A 224 -56.43 -6.57 -18.27
N ASP A 225 -56.48 -7.76 -18.87
CA ASP A 225 -57.57 -8.73 -18.82
C ASP A 225 -57.49 -9.68 -17.62
N VAL A 226 -56.66 -9.38 -16.63
CA VAL A 226 -56.41 -10.14 -15.40
C VAL A 226 -55.76 -11.50 -15.65
N SER A 227 -55.47 -11.91 -16.89
CA SER A 227 -54.71 -13.11 -17.17
C SER A 227 -53.21 -12.87 -16.82
N LEU A 228 -52.47 -13.94 -16.52
CA LEU A 228 -51.05 -13.85 -16.26
C LEU A 228 -50.30 -13.31 -17.46
N SER A 229 -49.34 -12.44 -17.21
CA SER A 229 -48.38 -12.03 -18.21
C SER A 229 -47.37 -13.20 -18.47
N LYS A 230 -46.72 -13.21 -19.63
CA LYS A 230 -45.67 -14.21 -19.90
C LYS A 230 -44.61 -14.28 -18.80
N GLN A 231 -44.20 -13.11 -18.28
CA GLN A 231 -43.25 -13.05 -17.17
C GLN A 231 -43.87 -13.55 -15.86
N GLY A 232 -45.19 -13.34 -15.64
CA GLY A 232 -45.92 -13.86 -14.50
C GLY A 232 -46.07 -15.38 -14.53
N GLU A 233 -46.31 -15.97 -15.72
CA GLU A 233 -46.31 -17.41 -15.91
C GLU A 233 -44.95 -18.01 -15.63
N GLU A 234 -43.86 -17.47 -16.19
CA GLU A 234 -42.49 -17.89 -15.95
C GLU A 234 -42.13 -17.81 -14.44
N TRP A 235 -42.59 -16.76 -13.75
CA TRP A 235 -42.36 -16.61 -12.32
C TRP A 235 -43.10 -17.68 -11.51
N ASN A 236 -44.34 -17.95 -11.83
CA ASN A 236 -45.12 -18.99 -11.13
C ASN A 236 -44.55 -20.41 -11.38
N THR A 237 -44.05 -20.67 -12.58
CA THR A 237 -43.33 -21.92 -12.88
C THR A 237 -42.08 -22.06 -12.01
N LEU A 238 -41.29 -20.99 -11.89
CA LEU A 238 -40.12 -20.99 -11.02
C LEU A 238 -40.46 -21.19 -9.52
N LEU A 239 -41.54 -20.58 -9.06
CA LEU A 239 -42.02 -20.78 -7.71
C LEU A 239 -42.39 -22.28 -7.45
N PHE A 240 -43.02 -22.88 -8.41
CA PHE A 240 -43.38 -24.33 -8.34
C PHE A 240 -42.13 -25.21 -8.35
N GLU A 241 -41.21 -24.95 -9.28
CA GLU A 241 -39.93 -25.71 -9.40
C GLU A 241 -39.06 -25.62 -8.14
N HIS A 242 -39.14 -24.51 -7.41
CA HIS A 242 -38.37 -24.28 -6.16
C HIS A 242 -39.18 -24.53 -4.88
N ASP A 243 -40.39 -25.11 -4.97
CA ASP A 243 -41.28 -25.34 -3.84
C ASP A 243 -41.53 -24.12 -2.97
N LEU A 244 -41.75 -22.96 -3.63
CA LEU A 244 -41.97 -21.68 -2.97
C LEU A 244 -43.41 -21.22 -3.02
N PRO A 245 -43.94 -20.57 -1.95
CA PRO A 245 -45.32 -20.13 -1.92
C PRO A 245 -45.60 -19.05 -2.95
N PRO A 246 -46.86 -18.93 -3.49
CA PRO A 246 -47.24 -17.91 -4.47
C PRO A 246 -47.00 -16.45 -4.01
N THR A 247 -46.94 -16.25 -2.70
CA THR A 247 -46.64 -14.92 -2.07
C THR A 247 -45.17 -14.58 -2.02
N TYR A 248 -44.27 -15.49 -2.44
CA TYR A 248 -42.85 -15.25 -2.40
C TYR A 248 -42.46 -14.10 -3.34
N SER A 249 -41.70 -13.12 -2.81
CA SER A 249 -41.34 -11.87 -3.52
C SER A 249 -39.84 -11.61 -3.58
N ARG A 250 -39.02 -12.49 -2.94
CA ARG A 250 -37.55 -12.34 -2.97
C ARG A 250 -36.97 -12.90 -4.27
N GLU A 251 -35.71 -12.61 -4.52
CA GLU A 251 -34.98 -13.13 -5.69
C GLU A 251 -34.79 -14.67 -5.60
N ILE A 252 -34.91 -15.34 -6.74
CA ILE A 252 -34.66 -16.76 -6.91
C ILE A 252 -33.39 -16.94 -7.70
N ASN A 253 -32.47 -17.79 -7.22
CA ASN A 253 -31.28 -18.16 -7.96
C ASN A 253 -31.63 -19.27 -8.97
N ILE A 254 -31.54 -18.98 -10.25
CA ILE A 254 -31.75 -19.94 -11.32
C ILE A 254 -30.43 -20.32 -11.97
N VAL A 255 -30.27 -21.59 -12.33
CA VAL A 255 -29.07 -22.06 -13.02
C VAL A 255 -28.97 -21.41 -14.38
N LYS A 256 -27.86 -20.73 -14.64
CA LYS A 256 -27.55 -20.09 -15.94
C LYS A 256 -26.77 -21.04 -16.84
N GLY A 257 -25.95 -21.90 -16.27
CA GLY A 257 -25.07 -22.82 -16.96
C GLY A 257 -24.02 -23.41 -16.02
N VAL A 258 -23.07 -24.09 -16.61
CA VAL A 258 -21.93 -24.71 -15.90
C VAL A 258 -20.64 -24.23 -16.58
N GLU A 259 -19.62 -23.91 -15.81
CA GLU A 259 -18.30 -23.54 -16.29
C GLU A 259 -17.21 -24.42 -15.69
N GLU A 260 -16.06 -24.50 -16.37
CA GLU A 260 -14.89 -25.18 -15.81
C GLU A 260 -14.39 -24.47 -14.55
N ALA A 261 -13.86 -25.25 -13.60
CA ALA A 261 -13.21 -24.72 -12.42
C ALA A 261 -12.00 -23.85 -12.80
N ASN A 262 -11.85 -22.74 -12.09
CA ASN A 262 -10.68 -21.88 -12.20
C ASN A 262 -9.79 -22.01 -10.96
N PRO A 263 -8.71 -22.80 -11.00
CA PRO A 263 -7.79 -22.97 -9.87
C PRO A 263 -7.06 -21.68 -9.46
N LYS A 264 -7.01 -20.68 -10.33
CA LYS A 264 -6.43 -19.35 -10.02
C LYS A 264 -7.38 -18.49 -9.18
N SER A 265 -8.64 -18.86 -9.06
CA SER A 265 -9.62 -18.19 -8.21
C SER A 265 -9.56 -18.71 -6.78
N SER A 266 -9.07 -17.90 -5.86
CA SER A 266 -9.02 -18.25 -4.44
C SER A 266 -10.40 -18.57 -3.84
N ASP A 267 -11.46 -17.99 -4.39
CA ASP A 267 -12.82 -18.20 -3.90
C ASP A 267 -13.36 -19.54 -4.39
N GLN A 268 -13.13 -19.91 -5.66
CA GLN A 268 -13.52 -21.23 -6.15
C GLN A 268 -12.75 -22.37 -5.46
N VAL A 269 -11.46 -22.18 -5.19
CA VAL A 269 -10.68 -23.14 -4.40
C VAL A 269 -11.27 -23.30 -2.99
N LYS A 270 -11.64 -22.20 -2.33
CA LYS A 270 -12.30 -22.28 -1.01
C LYS A 270 -13.67 -22.92 -1.07
N GLU A 271 -14.50 -22.57 -2.06
CA GLU A 271 -15.82 -23.20 -2.29
C GLU A 271 -15.68 -24.72 -2.42
N TRP A 272 -14.69 -25.17 -3.22
CA TRP A 272 -14.38 -26.58 -3.34
C TRP A 272 -13.96 -27.23 -2.02
N LEU A 273 -13.02 -26.59 -1.26
CA LEU A 273 -12.62 -27.10 0.04
C LEU A 273 -13.79 -27.17 1.05
N PHE A 274 -14.66 -26.16 1.06
CA PHE A 274 -15.86 -26.17 1.89
C PHE A 274 -16.82 -27.32 1.50
N SER A 275 -16.97 -27.61 0.21
CA SER A 275 -17.80 -28.74 -0.25
C SER A 275 -17.26 -30.10 0.20
N LEU A 276 -15.96 -30.19 0.49
CA LEU A 276 -15.29 -31.36 1.04
C LEU A 276 -15.26 -31.41 2.60
N GLY A 277 -15.90 -30.42 3.24
CA GLY A 277 -15.96 -30.33 4.70
C GLY A 277 -14.75 -29.63 5.33
N TRP A 278 -14.14 -28.66 4.64
CA TRP A 278 -13.09 -27.85 5.23
C TRP A 278 -13.61 -26.94 6.34
N GLU A 279 -12.99 -27.03 7.51
CA GLU A 279 -13.24 -26.18 8.67
C GLU A 279 -12.00 -25.31 8.93
N PRO A 280 -11.98 -24.04 8.45
CA PRO A 280 -10.82 -23.20 8.60
C PRO A 280 -10.54 -22.83 10.06
N CYS A 281 -9.26 -22.90 10.46
CA CYS A 281 -8.79 -22.49 11.78
C CYS A 281 -7.82 -21.30 11.73
N THR A 282 -7.53 -20.78 10.55
CA THR A 282 -6.62 -19.66 10.33
C THR A 282 -7.31 -18.61 9.47
N PHE A 283 -7.27 -17.35 9.92
CA PHE A 283 -7.99 -16.25 9.27
C PHE A 283 -7.10 -15.03 9.08
N LYS A 284 -7.36 -14.26 8.02
CA LYS A 284 -6.84 -12.92 7.81
C LYS A 284 -7.96 -11.92 8.09
N TYR A 285 -7.64 -10.91 8.86
CA TYR A 285 -8.58 -9.83 9.24
C TYR A 285 -8.20 -8.58 8.44
N ILE A 286 -9.15 -8.04 7.68
CA ILE A 286 -8.99 -6.79 6.91
C ILE A 286 -10.00 -5.79 7.43
N LYS A 287 -9.54 -4.66 7.97
CA LYS A 287 -10.42 -3.54 8.32
C LYS A 287 -10.91 -2.87 7.03
N GLU A 288 -12.20 -2.89 6.79
CA GLU A 288 -12.86 -2.20 5.66
C GLU A 288 -13.41 -0.82 6.11
N SER A 289 -13.72 -0.67 7.40
CA SER A 289 -14.09 0.60 8.04
C SER A 289 -13.72 0.58 9.52
N PRO A 290 -13.87 1.69 10.27
CA PRO A 290 -13.63 1.72 11.71
C PRO A 290 -14.44 0.69 12.52
N THR A 291 -15.61 0.31 12.00
CA THR A 291 -16.56 -0.60 12.65
C THR A 291 -16.67 -1.97 11.97
N GLU A 292 -16.09 -2.15 10.77
CA GLU A 292 -16.26 -3.35 9.98
C GLU A 292 -14.92 -4.03 9.66
N THR A 293 -14.84 -5.30 10.03
CA THR A 293 -13.67 -6.13 9.79
C THR A 293 -14.08 -7.34 8.96
N ARG A 294 -13.52 -7.46 7.77
CA ARG A 294 -13.70 -8.64 6.92
C ARG A 294 -12.78 -9.76 7.38
N VAL A 295 -13.35 -10.94 7.61
CA VAL A 295 -12.64 -12.14 8.05
C VAL A 295 -12.50 -13.10 6.86
N ILE A 296 -11.26 -13.39 6.46
CA ILE A 296 -10.96 -14.22 5.29
C ILE A 296 -10.28 -15.51 5.76
N PRO A 297 -10.90 -16.68 5.54
CA PRO A 297 -10.26 -17.97 5.85
C PRO A 297 -9.04 -18.18 4.94
N GLN A 298 -7.95 -18.69 5.53
CA GLN A 298 -6.69 -18.91 4.84
C GLN A 298 -6.43 -20.38 4.53
N VAL A 299 -6.19 -20.68 3.26
CA VAL A 299 -5.74 -21.99 2.79
C VAL A 299 -4.25 -22.16 3.10
N ARG A 300 -3.46 -21.09 2.90
CA ARG A 300 -2.01 -21.04 3.18
C ARG A 300 -1.68 -19.91 4.13
N LYS A 301 -0.62 -20.09 4.94
CA LYS A 301 -0.01 -19.06 5.76
C LYS A 301 1.51 -19.18 5.66
N ASN A 302 2.20 -18.10 5.36
CA ASN A 302 3.66 -18.07 5.17
C ASN A 302 4.17 -19.10 4.14
N GLY A 303 3.41 -19.31 3.04
CA GLY A 303 3.75 -20.26 1.98
C GLY A 303 3.32 -21.70 2.24
N GLU A 304 3.01 -22.09 3.48
CA GLU A 304 2.59 -23.44 3.83
C GLU A 304 1.07 -23.60 3.92
N LEU A 305 0.57 -24.81 3.65
CA LEU A 305 -0.82 -25.18 3.89
C LEU A 305 -1.14 -25.09 5.38
N THR A 306 -2.33 -24.52 5.70
CA THR A 306 -2.77 -24.42 7.09
C THR A 306 -3.12 -25.79 7.67
N ASN A 307 -3.07 -25.93 9.00
CA ASN A 307 -3.35 -27.18 9.68
C ASN A 307 -4.76 -27.71 9.38
N SER A 308 -5.74 -26.84 9.13
CA SER A 308 -7.08 -27.25 8.73
C SER A 308 -7.13 -27.88 7.35
N VAL A 309 -6.31 -27.42 6.41
CA VAL A 309 -6.17 -28.03 5.08
C VAL A 309 -5.38 -29.33 5.18
N LYS A 310 -4.30 -29.39 5.95
CA LYS A 310 -3.54 -30.63 6.18
C LYS A 310 -4.42 -31.75 6.76
N ARG A 311 -5.31 -31.44 7.72
CA ARG A 311 -6.30 -32.37 8.26
C ARG A 311 -7.37 -32.79 7.22
N LEU A 312 -7.73 -31.89 6.31
CA LEU A 312 -8.64 -32.21 5.23
C LEU A 312 -8.00 -33.20 4.23
N ILE A 313 -6.72 -33.06 3.93
CA ILE A 313 -5.96 -33.97 3.06
C ILE A 313 -5.96 -35.41 3.63
N GLU A 314 -5.85 -35.58 4.95
CA GLU A 314 -5.93 -36.89 5.61
C GLU A 314 -7.28 -37.57 5.36
N LYS A 315 -8.37 -36.81 5.30
CA LYS A 315 -9.73 -37.30 5.04
C LYS A 315 -10.05 -37.43 3.54
N ASN A 316 -9.48 -36.52 2.74
CA ASN A 316 -9.71 -36.38 1.31
C ASN A 316 -8.38 -36.20 0.58
N PRO A 317 -7.66 -37.29 0.23
CA PRO A 317 -6.34 -37.22 -0.38
C PRO A 317 -6.25 -36.40 -1.68
N VAL A 318 -7.38 -36.25 -2.40
CA VAL A 318 -7.52 -35.43 -3.61
C VAL A 318 -7.12 -33.97 -3.38
N VAL A 319 -7.25 -33.46 -2.14
CA VAL A 319 -6.83 -32.10 -1.77
C VAL A 319 -5.31 -31.94 -1.72
N GLY A 320 -4.57 -33.04 -1.71
CA GLY A 320 -3.10 -33.05 -1.68
C GLY A 320 -2.42 -32.41 -2.91
N VAL A 321 -3.19 -32.16 -3.96
CA VAL A 321 -2.69 -31.42 -5.17
C VAL A 321 -2.49 -29.92 -4.92
N LEU A 322 -3.08 -29.35 -3.84
CA LEU A 322 -2.84 -27.96 -3.44
C LEU A 322 -1.40 -27.74 -2.99
#